data_9fd07895d6a11b8d3cda0a200407a97c
#
_entry.id   9fd07895d6a11b8d3cda0a200407a97c
#
_cell.length_a   1.000
_cell.length_b   1.000
_cell.length_c   1.000
_cell.angle_alpha   90.00
_cell.angle_beta   90.00
_cell.angle_gamma   90.00
#
_symmetry.space_group_name_H-M   'P 1'
#
loop_
_entity.id
_entity.type
_entity.pdbx_description
1 polymer ?
#
loop_
_entity_poly.entity_id
_entity_poly.type
_entity_poly.pdbx_seq_one_letter_code
_entity_poly.pdbx_strand_id
1 'polypeptide(L)'
;MKLDNHPTVMRYREKVEKNSPPVVQEKHDSAWLKTVALEAGADDVGLVEIDRPEIEDQREDILKIFPGTRSIMSIVCRMNPENIRCPSRDVSDLEFLQTFEQTNAVLRRIVKRLNEKGITALSPSAGFPMDMSKWPGKMWPLSHKPIAAAAGLGEMGHHRLVIHPQFGSFIVLGTILLDREASDYDRPLDFR
;
A
#
# COMPACT_ATOMS: atom_id res chain seq x y z
N MET A 1 14.73 22.19 20.99
CA MET A 1 15.03 20.82 21.45
C MET A 1 14.35 19.88 20.47
N LYS A 2 15.10 18.94 19.82
CA LYS A 2 14.47 17.98 18.90
C LYS A 2 13.57 17.06 19.72
N LEU A 3 12.38 16.74 19.21
CA LEU A 3 11.36 15.91 19.87
C LEU A 3 11.94 14.56 20.33
N ASP A 4 12.87 14.01 19.56
CA ASP A 4 13.55 12.74 19.85
C ASP A 4 14.33 12.71 21.16
N ASN A 5 14.80 13.86 21.63
CA ASN A 5 15.59 14.02 22.86
C ASN A 5 14.73 14.47 24.05
N HIS A 6 13.42 14.48 23.93
CA HIS A 6 12.54 14.84 25.03
C HIS A 6 12.49 13.69 26.05
N PRO A 7 12.66 13.94 27.36
CA PRO A 7 12.71 12.89 28.38
C PRO A 7 11.52 11.92 28.38
N THR A 8 10.32 12.43 28.06
CA THR A 8 9.10 11.62 27.98
C THR A 8 9.15 10.64 26.77
N VAL A 9 9.69 11.10 25.64
CA VAL A 9 9.85 10.26 24.43
C VAL A 9 10.89 9.18 24.67
N MET A 10 12.01 9.51 25.31
CA MET A 10 13.06 8.55 25.68
C MET A 10 12.53 7.48 26.63
N ARG A 11 11.81 7.88 27.70
CA ARG A 11 11.20 6.94 28.67
C ARG A 11 10.14 6.05 27.99
N TYR A 12 9.39 6.58 27.05
CA TYR A 12 8.41 5.79 26.30
C TYR A 12 9.09 4.74 25.42
N ARG A 13 10.16 5.13 24.71
CA ARG A 13 10.97 4.18 23.88
C ARG A 13 11.60 3.09 24.73
N GLU A 14 12.24 3.43 25.84
CA GLU A 14 12.82 2.44 26.78
C GLU A 14 11.76 1.48 27.35
N LYS A 15 10.54 1.99 27.61
CA LYS A 15 9.44 1.16 28.11
C LYS A 15 8.89 0.23 27.04
N VAL A 16 8.84 0.67 25.79
CA VAL A 16 8.45 -0.14 24.63
C VAL A 16 9.48 -1.22 24.35
N GLU A 17 10.78 -0.89 24.35
CA GLU A 17 11.85 -1.85 24.16
C GLU A 17 11.90 -2.92 25.27
N LYS A 18 11.75 -2.54 26.55
CA LYS A 18 11.76 -3.48 27.68
C LYS A 18 10.53 -4.36 27.79
N ASN A 19 9.38 -3.92 27.30
CA ASN A 19 8.12 -4.64 27.39
C ASN A 19 7.73 -5.33 26.07
N SER A 20 8.56 -5.25 25.03
CA SER A 20 8.36 -6.03 23.82
C SER A 20 8.84 -7.46 24.10
N PRO A 21 7.93 -8.45 24.25
CA PRO A 21 8.36 -9.84 24.31
C PRO A 21 9.13 -10.15 23.03
N PRO A 22 10.04 -11.13 23.03
CA PRO A 22 10.58 -11.67 21.80
C PRO A 22 9.39 -12.25 21.03
N VAL A 23 8.91 -11.48 20.08
CA VAL A 23 7.78 -11.89 19.25
C VAL A 23 8.31 -13.00 18.35
N VAL A 24 8.03 -14.26 18.70
CA VAL A 24 7.88 -15.30 17.69
C VAL A 24 6.72 -14.83 16.83
N GLN A 25 7.03 -14.14 15.76
CA GLN A 25 6.01 -13.55 14.89
C GLN A 25 5.42 -14.70 14.09
N GLU A 26 4.29 -15.22 14.55
CA GLU A 26 3.49 -16.13 13.73
C GLU A 26 3.17 -15.43 12.43
N LYS A 27 3.43 -16.13 11.31
CA LYS A 27 3.05 -15.65 10.00
C LYS A 27 1.54 -15.61 9.90
N HIS A 28 1.01 -14.53 9.37
CA HIS A 28 -0.42 -14.43 9.12
C HIS A 28 -0.82 -15.14 7.84
N ASP A 29 -1.96 -15.81 7.87
CA ASP A 29 -2.52 -16.49 6.72
C ASP A 29 -2.74 -15.48 5.57
N SER A 30 -2.07 -15.70 4.46
CA SER A 30 -2.14 -14.87 3.26
C SER A 30 -3.54 -14.85 2.66
N ALA A 31 -4.28 -15.97 2.71
CA ALA A 31 -5.65 -16.03 2.22
C ALA A 31 -6.59 -15.16 3.06
N TRP A 32 -6.42 -15.17 4.38
CA TRP A 32 -7.18 -14.28 5.27
C TRP A 32 -6.84 -12.81 5.03
N LEU A 33 -5.55 -12.46 4.88
CA LEU A 33 -5.13 -11.08 4.57
C LEU A 33 -5.77 -10.58 3.28
N LYS A 34 -5.79 -11.40 2.23
CA LYS A 34 -6.45 -11.08 0.95
C LYS A 34 -7.97 -10.94 1.12
N THR A 35 -8.59 -11.84 1.87
CA THR A 35 -10.03 -11.75 2.17
C THR A 35 -10.40 -10.43 2.85
N VAL A 36 -9.60 -9.98 3.82
CA VAL A 36 -9.81 -8.68 4.50
C VAL A 36 -9.82 -7.52 3.49
N ALA A 37 -8.92 -7.55 2.49
CA ALA A 37 -8.85 -6.50 1.48
C ALA A 37 -10.06 -6.53 0.54
N LEU A 38 -10.43 -7.71 0.03
CA LEU A 38 -11.58 -7.87 -0.87
C LEU A 38 -12.89 -7.48 -0.19
N GLU A 39 -13.12 -7.92 1.06
CA GLU A 39 -14.29 -7.52 1.84
C GLU A 39 -14.32 -6.03 2.19
N ALA A 40 -13.16 -5.37 2.26
CA ALA A 40 -13.09 -3.92 2.44
C ALA A 40 -13.42 -3.15 1.17
N GLY A 41 -13.53 -3.83 0.02
CA GLY A 41 -13.93 -3.26 -1.27
C GLY A 41 -12.79 -3.07 -2.27
N ALA A 42 -11.66 -3.76 -2.10
CA ALA A 42 -10.66 -3.89 -3.16
C ALA A 42 -11.19 -4.84 -4.25
N ASP A 43 -10.90 -4.57 -5.52
CA ASP A 43 -11.26 -5.44 -6.65
C ASP A 43 -10.22 -6.55 -6.86
N ASP A 44 -8.95 -6.31 -6.48
CA ASP A 44 -7.89 -7.31 -6.43
C ASP A 44 -6.84 -6.96 -5.38
N VAL A 45 -6.02 -7.95 -4.97
CA VAL A 45 -5.03 -7.81 -3.91
C VAL A 45 -3.88 -8.79 -4.07
N GLY A 46 -2.66 -8.30 -3.86
CA GLY A 46 -1.45 -9.13 -3.83
C GLY A 46 -0.54 -8.77 -2.66
N LEU A 47 0.29 -9.72 -2.25
CA LEU A 47 1.20 -9.62 -1.11
C LEU A 47 2.64 -9.76 -1.59
N VAL A 48 3.52 -8.91 -1.05
CA VAL A 48 4.97 -8.88 -1.36
C VAL A 48 5.75 -8.82 -0.07
N GLU A 49 6.86 -9.56 0.01
CA GLU A 49 7.84 -9.40 1.07
C GLU A 49 8.64 -8.11 0.90
N ILE A 50 9.03 -7.48 2.02
CA ILE A 50 9.82 -6.23 2.00
C ILE A 50 11.20 -6.41 1.32
N ASP A 51 11.74 -7.62 1.34
CA ASP A 51 13.05 -7.95 0.79
C ASP A 51 13.03 -8.32 -0.71
N ARG A 52 11.88 -8.13 -1.38
CA ARG A 52 11.71 -8.44 -2.79
C ARG A 52 12.64 -7.59 -3.67
N PRO A 53 13.45 -8.20 -4.60
CA PRO A 53 14.39 -7.46 -5.45
C PRO A 53 13.72 -6.39 -6.33
N GLU A 54 12.50 -6.63 -6.81
CA GLU A 54 11.74 -5.72 -7.68
C GLU A 54 11.37 -4.39 -7.01
N ILE A 55 11.49 -4.29 -5.68
CA ILE A 55 11.20 -3.08 -4.92
C ILE A 55 12.40 -2.58 -4.08
N GLU A 56 13.60 -3.11 -4.33
CA GLU A 56 14.82 -2.76 -3.58
C GLU A 56 15.12 -1.27 -3.63
N ASP A 57 14.85 -0.61 -4.75
CA ASP A 57 15.08 0.83 -4.97
C ASP A 57 14.29 1.74 -4.03
N GLN A 58 13.20 1.25 -3.45
CA GLN A 58 12.35 2.00 -2.52
C GLN A 58 12.30 1.44 -1.10
N ARG A 59 12.97 0.30 -0.85
CA ARG A 59 12.97 -0.38 0.44
C ARG A 59 13.44 0.51 1.59
N GLU A 60 14.54 1.23 1.40
CA GLU A 60 15.09 2.14 2.43
C GLU A 60 14.09 3.24 2.81
N ASP A 61 13.39 3.81 1.85
CA ASP A 61 12.39 4.86 2.09
C ASP A 61 11.15 4.29 2.80
N ILE A 62 10.72 3.08 2.43
CA ILE A 62 9.64 2.38 3.12
C ILE A 62 10.00 2.15 4.59
N LEU A 63 11.21 1.65 4.86
CA LEU A 63 11.66 1.39 6.23
C LEU A 63 11.91 2.67 7.04
N LYS A 64 12.18 3.81 6.40
CA LYS A 64 12.24 5.12 7.09
C LYS A 64 10.90 5.56 7.66
N ILE A 65 9.80 5.30 6.93
CA ILE A 65 8.46 5.70 7.38
C ILE A 65 7.82 4.66 8.30
N PHE A 66 8.11 3.39 8.07
CA PHE A 66 7.61 2.29 8.90
C PHE A 66 8.68 1.22 9.10
N PRO A 67 9.58 1.39 10.11
CA PRO A 67 10.71 0.49 10.33
C PRO A 67 10.33 -0.97 10.62
N GLY A 68 9.10 -1.19 11.11
CA GLY A 68 8.55 -2.52 11.38
C GLY A 68 8.05 -3.29 10.17
N THR A 69 8.11 -2.74 8.96
CA THR A 69 7.57 -3.38 7.75
C THR A 69 8.21 -4.74 7.50
N ARG A 70 7.36 -5.77 7.35
CA ARG A 70 7.73 -7.15 6.97
C ARG A 70 7.09 -7.56 5.66
N SER A 71 5.82 -7.19 5.49
CA SER A 71 5.06 -7.46 4.28
C SER A 71 4.43 -6.20 3.74
N ILE A 72 4.14 -6.20 2.46
CA ILE A 72 3.45 -5.14 1.75
C ILE A 72 2.24 -5.75 1.05
N MET A 73 1.08 -5.15 1.27
CA MET A 73 -0.15 -5.49 0.57
C MET A 73 -0.40 -4.43 -0.50
N SER A 74 -0.54 -4.83 -1.74
CA SER A 74 -0.98 -3.98 -2.85
C SER A 74 -2.43 -4.29 -3.17
N ILE A 75 -3.24 -3.27 -3.38
CA ILE A 75 -4.65 -3.41 -3.77
C ILE A 75 -4.95 -2.68 -5.07
N VAL A 76 -5.96 -3.16 -5.76
CA VAL A 76 -6.54 -2.55 -6.96
C VAL A 76 -7.97 -2.12 -6.66
N CYS A 77 -8.32 -0.89 -7.05
CA CYS A 77 -9.70 -0.44 -7.20
C CYS A 77 -9.93 -0.05 -8.66
N ARG A 78 -10.94 -0.64 -9.30
CA ARG A 78 -11.25 -0.41 -10.71
C ARG A 78 -12.05 0.86 -10.91
N MET A 79 -11.80 1.55 -12.00
CA MET A 79 -12.62 2.64 -12.53
C MET A 79 -13.72 2.07 -13.44
N ASN A 80 -14.80 2.83 -13.61
CA ASN A 80 -15.76 2.56 -14.67
C ASN A 80 -15.16 2.96 -16.03
N PRO A 81 -14.87 2.01 -16.94
CA PRO A 81 -14.24 2.33 -18.22
C PRO A 81 -15.08 3.25 -19.11
N GLU A 82 -16.39 3.17 -19.01
CA GLU A 82 -17.29 3.99 -19.83
C GLU A 82 -17.27 5.45 -19.38
N ASN A 83 -17.17 5.71 -18.07
CA ASN A 83 -17.00 7.06 -17.56
C ASN A 83 -15.65 7.67 -18.02
N ILE A 84 -14.56 6.87 -17.95
CA ILE A 84 -13.23 7.33 -18.39
C ILE A 84 -13.16 7.59 -19.90
N ARG A 85 -13.89 6.79 -20.72
CA ARG A 85 -13.96 6.97 -22.18
C ARG A 85 -14.95 8.03 -22.62
N CYS A 86 -15.76 8.54 -21.70
CA CYS A 86 -16.76 9.55 -22.01
C CYS A 86 -16.09 10.79 -22.62
N PRO A 87 -16.59 11.33 -23.73
CA PRO A 87 -16.07 12.56 -24.32
C PRO A 87 -16.30 13.79 -23.45
N SER A 88 -17.22 13.71 -22.48
CA SER A 88 -17.44 14.76 -21.49
C SER A 88 -16.39 14.67 -20.38
N ARG A 89 -15.54 15.69 -20.31
CA ARG A 89 -14.39 15.71 -19.41
C ARG A 89 -14.79 15.71 -17.94
N ASP A 90 -15.89 16.33 -17.59
CA ASP A 90 -16.43 16.36 -16.23
C ASP A 90 -16.81 14.96 -15.72
N VAL A 91 -17.32 14.08 -16.59
CA VAL A 91 -17.64 12.69 -16.25
C VAL A 91 -16.37 11.89 -15.98
N SER A 92 -15.36 12.01 -16.86
CA SER A 92 -14.11 11.28 -16.70
C SER A 92 -13.29 11.77 -15.52
N ASP A 93 -13.21 13.08 -15.29
CA ASP A 93 -12.52 13.68 -14.15
C ASP A 93 -13.19 13.27 -12.81
N LEU A 94 -14.52 13.24 -12.77
CA LEU A 94 -15.26 12.82 -11.59
C LEU A 94 -15.01 11.34 -11.26
N GLU A 95 -15.02 10.45 -12.25
CA GLU A 95 -14.72 9.03 -12.07
C GLU A 95 -13.31 8.85 -11.49
N PHE A 96 -12.32 9.55 -12.05
CA PHE A 96 -10.94 9.49 -11.60
C PHE A 96 -10.83 9.93 -10.13
N LEU A 97 -11.38 11.07 -9.76
CA LEU A 97 -11.34 11.60 -8.41
C LEU A 97 -12.05 10.68 -7.41
N GLN A 98 -13.24 10.20 -7.73
CA GLN A 98 -14.01 9.33 -6.86
C GLN A 98 -13.35 7.98 -6.64
N THR A 99 -12.70 7.40 -7.66
CA THR A 99 -11.96 6.15 -7.50
C THR A 99 -10.74 6.32 -6.59
N PHE A 100 -10.04 7.47 -6.64
CA PHE A 100 -8.97 7.76 -5.68
C PHE A 100 -9.49 7.90 -4.25
N GLU A 101 -10.58 8.60 -4.04
CA GLU A 101 -11.22 8.73 -2.72
C GLU A 101 -11.70 7.38 -2.20
N GLN A 102 -12.33 6.58 -3.05
CA GLN A 102 -12.74 5.22 -2.72
C GLN A 102 -11.55 4.35 -2.33
N THR A 103 -10.44 4.39 -3.09
CA THR A 103 -9.23 3.62 -2.79
C THR A 103 -8.67 3.99 -1.42
N ASN A 104 -8.59 5.29 -1.10
CA ASN A 104 -8.16 5.73 0.23
C ASN A 104 -9.11 5.27 1.34
N ALA A 105 -10.41 5.25 1.09
CA ALA A 105 -11.40 4.74 2.04
C ALA A 105 -11.28 3.22 2.23
N VAL A 106 -10.99 2.45 1.17
CA VAL A 106 -10.70 1.01 1.22
C VAL A 106 -9.45 0.75 2.06
N LEU A 107 -8.35 1.43 1.77
CA LEU A 107 -7.09 1.34 2.52
C LEU A 107 -7.33 1.56 4.03
N ARG A 108 -8.08 2.62 4.38
CA ARG A 108 -8.40 2.93 5.77
C ARG A 108 -9.22 1.83 6.45
N ARG A 109 -10.20 1.22 5.75
CA ARG A 109 -10.98 0.10 6.27
C ARG A 109 -10.13 -1.14 6.53
N ILE A 110 -9.22 -1.45 5.59
CA ILE A 110 -8.28 -2.58 5.74
C ILE A 110 -7.39 -2.35 6.97
N VAL A 111 -6.73 -1.20 7.06
CA VAL A 111 -5.85 -0.87 8.21
C VAL A 111 -6.60 -0.99 9.53
N LYS A 112 -7.84 -0.49 9.60
CA LYS A 112 -8.66 -0.61 10.82
C LYS A 112 -8.89 -2.08 11.20
N ARG A 113 -9.29 -2.93 10.25
CA ARG A 113 -9.53 -4.38 10.49
C ARG A 113 -8.26 -5.12 10.92
N LEU A 114 -7.11 -4.78 10.31
CA LEU A 114 -5.82 -5.35 10.68
C LEU A 114 -5.43 -4.98 12.11
N ASN A 115 -5.58 -3.70 12.47
CA ASN A 115 -5.30 -3.22 13.82
C ASN A 115 -6.19 -3.88 14.89
N GLU A 116 -7.47 -4.16 14.58
CA GLU A 116 -8.39 -4.92 15.46
C GLU A 116 -7.90 -6.35 15.73
N LYS A 117 -7.04 -6.89 14.84
CA LYS A 117 -6.39 -8.19 14.99
C LYS A 117 -4.95 -8.12 15.52
N GLY A 118 -4.51 -6.94 15.96
CA GLY A 118 -3.16 -6.75 16.52
C GLY A 118 -2.05 -6.69 15.47
N ILE A 119 -2.39 -6.48 14.19
CA ILE A 119 -1.43 -6.24 13.12
C ILE A 119 -1.29 -4.74 12.95
N THR A 120 -0.08 -4.20 13.17
CA THR A 120 0.17 -2.79 12.92
C THR A 120 0.33 -2.56 11.43
N ALA A 121 -0.46 -1.64 10.88
CA ALA A 121 -0.48 -1.36 9.46
C ALA A 121 -0.47 0.14 9.19
N LEU A 122 0.19 0.54 8.10
CA LEU A 122 0.25 1.91 7.62
C LEU A 122 -0.10 1.95 6.13
N SER A 123 -0.97 2.88 5.74
CA SER A 123 -1.34 3.09 4.33
C SER A 123 -0.97 4.50 3.87
N PRO A 124 -0.01 4.65 2.95
CA PRO A 124 0.19 5.91 2.23
C PRO A 124 -1.01 6.24 1.35
N SER A 125 -1.17 7.52 1.00
CA SER A 125 -2.25 7.94 0.09
C SER A 125 -2.09 7.31 -1.29
N ALA A 126 -3.19 6.85 -1.88
CA ALA A 126 -3.23 6.34 -3.26
C ALA A 126 -2.95 7.44 -4.31
N GLY A 127 -3.22 8.69 -3.99
CA GLY A 127 -3.03 9.85 -4.87
C GLY A 127 -1.89 10.75 -4.46
N PHE A 128 -1.59 11.73 -5.32
CA PHE A 128 -0.60 12.77 -5.03
C PHE A 128 -1.12 13.73 -3.96
N PRO A 129 -0.24 14.26 -3.08
CA PRO A 129 -0.57 15.45 -2.33
C PRO A 129 -0.77 16.61 -3.32
N MET A 130 -1.93 17.24 -3.30
CA MET A 130 -2.34 18.29 -4.26
C MET A 130 -1.50 19.58 -4.15
N ASP A 131 -0.91 19.84 -3.00
CA ASP A 131 -0.09 21.03 -2.75
C ASP A 131 1.37 20.66 -2.57
N MET A 132 2.08 20.62 -3.67
CA MET A 132 3.51 20.29 -3.71
C MET A 132 4.41 21.33 -3.03
N SER A 133 3.93 22.56 -2.86
CA SER A 133 4.68 23.65 -2.21
C SER A 133 4.87 23.40 -0.72
N LYS A 134 3.96 22.66 -0.11
CA LYS A 134 4.03 22.31 1.33
C LYS A 134 4.97 21.13 1.61
N TRP A 135 5.42 20.41 0.58
CA TRP A 135 6.20 19.18 0.70
C TRP A 135 7.46 19.25 -0.16
N PRO A 136 8.43 20.12 0.19
CA PRO A 136 9.69 20.23 -0.55
C PRO A 136 10.48 18.93 -0.43
N GLY A 137 11.01 18.43 -1.55
CA GLY A 137 11.81 17.22 -1.63
C GLY A 137 11.02 16.00 -2.14
N LYS A 138 11.31 14.81 -1.59
CA LYS A 138 10.65 13.58 -2.00
C LYS A 138 9.19 13.57 -1.51
N MET A 139 8.25 13.57 -2.45
CA MET A 139 6.85 13.85 -2.17
C MET A 139 6.02 12.67 -1.70
N TRP A 140 6.48 11.45 -1.96
CA TRP A 140 5.82 10.23 -1.50
C TRP A 140 6.82 9.21 -0.99
N PRO A 141 6.40 8.44 0.03
CA PRO A 141 7.28 7.48 0.67
C PRO A 141 7.56 6.24 -0.17
N LEU A 142 6.69 5.94 -1.13
CA LEU A 142 6.81 4.78 -2.01
C LEU A 142 6.07 4.99 -3.34
N SER A 143 6.40 4.19 -4.34
CA SER A 143 5.68 4.09 -5.60
C SER A 143 4.79 2.85 -5.61
N HIS A 144 3.48 3.03 -5.79
CA HIS A 144 2.52 1.91 -5.80
C HIS A 144 2.71 0.97 -7.00
N LYS A 145 3.18 1.51 -8.15
CA LYS A 145 3.25 0.76 -9.42
C LYS A 145 4.23 -0.40 -9.40
N PRO A 146 5.51 -0.23 -9.00
CA PRO A 146 6.44 -1.35 -8.88
C PRO A 146 5.98 -2.40 -7.86
N ILE A 147 5.37 -1.96 -6.76
CA ILE A 147 4.83 -2.86 -5.74
C ILE A 147 3.68 -3.70 -6.32
N ALA A 148 2.76 -3.08 -7.06
CA ALA A 148 1.67 -3.80 -7.71
C ALA A 148 2.16 -4.83 -8.73
N ALA A 149 3.19 -4.48 -9.52
CA ALA A 149 3.82 -5.41 -10.45
C ALA A 149 4.51 -6.58 -9.72
N ALA A 150 5.26 -6.29 -8.64
CA ALA A 150 5.90 -7.31 -7.80
C ALA A 150 4.87 -8.23 -7.12
N ALA A 151 3.68 -7.70 -6.82
CA ALA A 151 2.55 -8.42 -6.24
C ALA A 151 1.71 -9.22 -7.27
N GLY A 152 2.12 -9.24 -8.55
CA GLY A 152 1.39 -9.98 -9.59
C GLY A 152 0.05 -9.36 -10.00
N LEU A 153 -0.19 -8.08 -9.69
CA LEU A 153 -1.45 -7.39 -10.04
C LEU A 153 -1.46 -6.80 -11.45
N GLY A 154 -0.36 -6.91 -12.17
CA GLY A 154 -0.24 -6.43 -13.53
C GLY A 154 1.20 -6.20 -13.93
N GLU A 155 1.40 -5.69 -15.13
CA GLU A 155 2.70 -5.37 -15.69
C GLU A 155 2.80 -3.89 -16.06
N MET A 156 4.01 -3.33 -15.97
CA MET A 156 4.27 -1.94 -16.34
C MET A 156 4.30 -1.77 -17.85
N GLY A 157 3.31 -1.06 -18.39
CA GLY A 157 3.29 -0.71 -19.81
C GLY A 157 4.28 0.42 -20.17
N HIS A 158 4.56 0.60 -21.47
CA HIS A 158 5.42 1.69 -21.98
C HIS A 158 4.95 3.10 -21.57
N HIS A 159 3.66 3.27 -21.36
CA HIS A 159 3.03 4.52 -20.86
C HIS A 159 3.19 4.71 -19.34
N ARG A 160 3.95 3.85 -18.66
CA ARG A 160 4.21 3.88 -17.21
C ARG A 160 2.97 3.71 -16.32
N LEU A 161 1.92 3.09 -16.84
CA LEU A 161 0.79 2.61 -16.04
C LEU A 161 0.88 1.10 -15.90
N VAL A 162 0.36 0.59 -14.80
CA VAL A 162 0.19 -0.85 -14.61
C VAL A 162 -1.02 -1.30 -15.42
N ILE A 163 -0.85 -2.37 -16.18
CA ILE A 163 -1.89 -3.02 -16.96
C ILE A 163 -2.31 -4.27 -16.20
N HIS A 164 -3.49 -4.22 -15.61
CA HIS A 164 -4.06 -5.35 -14.88
C HIS A 164 -4.65 -6.36 -15.89
N PRO A 165 -4.50 -7.69 -15.68
CA PRO A 165 -4.97 -8.70 -16.63
C PRO A 165 -6.46 -8.58 -16.96
N GLN A 166 -7.30 -8.27 -15.98
CA GLN A 166 -8.75 -8.19 -16.12
C GLN A 166 -9.26 -6.77 -16.40
N PHE A 167 -8.67 -5.74 -15.76
CA PHE A 167 -9.21 -4.37 -15.77
C PHE A 167 -8.41 -3.43 -16.66
N GLY A 168 -7.30 -3.88 -17.27
CA GLY A 168 -6.41 -3.03 -18.06
C GLY A 168 -5.78 -1.93 -17.22
N SER A 169 -5.69 -0.73 -17.77
CA SER A 169 -5.15 0.45 -17.07
C SER A 169 -6.21 1.28 -16.32
N PHE A 170 -7.48 0.85 -16.31
CA PHE A 170 -8.59 1.53 -15.63
C PHE A 170 -8.64 1.15 -14.15
N ILE A 171 -7.54 1.39 -13.45
CA ILE A 171 -7.34 1.02 -12.05
C ILE A 171 -6.67 2.13 -11.27
N VAL A 172 -6.97 2.21 -9.97
CA VAL A 172 -6.20 2.93 -8.97
C VAL A 172 -5.54 1.92 -8.03
N LEU A 173 -4.27 2.15 -7.75
CA LEU A 173 -3.46 1.30 -6.89
C LEU A 173 -3.36 1.88 -5.49
N GLY A 174 -3.41 1.00 -4.49
CA GLY A 174 -3.15 1.35 -3.11
C GLY A 174 -2.12 0.41 -2.50
N THR A 175 -1.45 0.85 -1.43
CA THR A 175 -0.43 0.05 -0.74
C THR A 175 -0.63 0.15 0.77
N ILE A 176 -0.43 -0.96 1.46
CA ILE A 176 -0.43 -1.05 2.92
C ILE A 176 0.85 -1.74 3.35
N LEU A 177 1.55 -1.15 4.31
CA LEU A 177 2.73 -1.69 4.96
C LEU A 177 2.29 -2.44 6.23
N LEU A 178 2.80 -3.64 6.46
CA LEU A 178 2.42 -4.52 7.57
C LEU A 178 3.65 -4.87 8.42
N ASP A 179 3.49 -4.87 9.75
CA ASP A 179 4.54 -5.28 10.71
C ASP A 179 4.62 -6.80 10.90
N ARG A 180 3.94 -7.57 10.07
CA ARG A 180 3.87 -9.04 10.11
C ARG A 180 4.24 -9.66 8.78
N GLU A 181 4.80 -10.87 8.84
CA GLU A 181 4.99 -11.70 7.65
C GLU A 181 3.69 -12.38 7.25
N ALA A 182 3.48 -12.52 5.94
CA ALA A 182 2.45 -13.37 5.38
C ALA A 182 2.95 -14.82 5.25
N SER A 183 2.04 -15.79 5.29
CA SER A 183 2.38 -17.21 5.12
C SER A 183 2.88 -17.52 3.71
N ASP A 184 2.42 -16.75 2.72
CA ASP A 184 2.80 -16.84 1.32
C ASP A 184 2.75 -15.47 0.64
N TYR A 185 3.46 -15.32 -0.49
CA TYR A 185 3.58 -14.09 -1.26
C TYR A 185 3.34 -14.33 -2.74
N ASP A 186 2.71 -13.38 -3.37
CA ASP A 186 2.49 -13.39 -4.81
C ASP A 186 3.78 -13.13 -5.60
N ARG A 187 3.78 -13.47 -6.87
CA ARG A 187 4.91 -13.31 -7.78
C ARG A 187 4.52 -12.44 -8.96
N PRO A 188 5.48 -11.70 -9.55
CA PRO A 188 5.22 -10.97 -10.79
C PRO A 188 4.59 -11.87 -11.85
N LEU A 189 3.69 -11.30 -12.64
CA LEU A 189 3.10 -12.01 -13.77
C LEU A 189 4.15 -12.22 -14.87
N ASP A 190 4.12 -13.40 -15.51
CA ASP A 190 4.89 -13.67 -16.73
C ASP A 190 3.94 -13.57 -17.92
N PHE A 191 3.97 -12.46 -18.62
CA PHE A 191 3.16 -12.20 -19.83
C PHE A 191 3.87 -12.69 -21.12
N ARG A 192 4.58 -13.81 -21.07
CA ARG A 192 5.16 -14.40 -22.28
C ARG A 192 4.13 -15.10 -23.16
#